data_1072f2d2c484df68e19cc43ff2fce847
#
_entry.id   1072f2d2c484df68e19cc43ff2fce847
#
_cell.length_a   1.000
_cell.length_b   1.000
_cell.length_c   1.000
_cell.angle_alpha   90.00
_cell.angle_beta   90.00
_cell.angle_gamma   90.00
#
_symmetry.space_group_name_H-M   'P 1'
#
loop_
_entity.id
_entity.type
_entity.pdbx_description
1 polymer ?
#
loop_
_entity_poly.entity_id
_entity_poly.type
_entity_poly.pdbx_seq_one_letter_code
_entity_poly.pdbx_strand_id
1 'polypeptide(L)'
;MRRVNPWLINASVGLALVAGSLWAAPKFMSANGWSIIPEQTMGSLSAVGLNVEEVLMHGRHHTKTADILDALGAVYGTPILNIDISGAKTRIGDLPWVRSAEIVRQLPNSLHITLDEYEAFALWQHDETYTLIDRDGTAIAGVAATLAEMPVVV
;
A
#
# COMPACT_ATOMS: atom_id res chain seq x y z
N MET A 1 -2.23 41.75 55.51
CA MET A 1 -2.77 40.69 54.60
C MET A 1 -2.85 41.26 53.21
N ARG A 2 -1.92 40.87 52.31
CA ARG A 2 -1.91 41.34 50.91
C ARG A 2 -2.94 40.52 50.11
N ARG A 3 -4.00 41.19 49.68
CA ARG A 3 -4.98 40.54 48.77
C ARG A 3 -4.33 40.38 47.39
N VAL A 4 -3.99 39.14 47.01
CA VAL A 4 -3.57 38.82 45.66
C VAL A 4 -4.79 38.91 44.73
N ASN A 5 -4.67 39.72 43.72
CA ASN A 5 -5.75 40.01 42.79
C ASN A 5 -6.01 38.75 41.93
N PRO A 6 -7.22 38.13 41.95
CA PRO A 6 -7.48 36.88 41.24
C PRO A 6 -7.27 36.98 39.73
N TRP A 7 -7.33 38.19 39.18
CA TRP A 7 -7.06 38.45 37.77
C TRP A 7 -5.61 38.20 37.36
N LEU A 8 -4.64 38.46 38.25
CA LEU A 8 -3.22 38.24 38.02
C LEU A 8 -2.85 36.71 38.02
N ILE A 9 -3.60 35.89 38.77
CA ILE A 9 -3.41 34.45 38.78
C ILE A 9 -3.90 33.82 37.49
N ASN A 10 -5.05 34.25 36.96
CA ASN A 10 -5.60 33.76 35.72
C ASN A 10 -4.76 34.18 34.49
N ALA A 11 -4.16 35.37 34.52
CA ALA A 11 -3.25 35.82 33.46
C ALA A 11 -1.94 35.04 33.43
N SER A 12 -1.40 34.68 34.58
CA SER A 12 -0.15 33.88 34.63
C SER A 12 -0.35 32.44 34.20
N VAL A 13 -1.50 31.83 34.51
CA VAL A 13 -1.83 30.46 34.06
C VAL A 13 -2.05 30.41 32.55
N GLY A 14 -2.75 31.40 31.99
CA GLY A 14 -2.95 31.52 30.55
C GLY A 14 -1.64 31.69 29.77
N LEU A 15 -0.71 32.50 30.29
CA LEU A 15 0.59 32.72 29.67
C LEU A 15 1.48 31.47 29.70
N ALA A 16 1.42 30.69 30.79
CA ALA A 16 2.17 29.44 30.92
C ALA A 16 1.68 28.36 29.95
N LEU A 17 0.37 28.27 29.69
CA LEU A 17 -0.21 27.32 28.72
C LEU A 17 0.17 27.68 27.28
N VAL A 18 0.18 28.96 26.93
CA VAL A 18 0.58 29.43 25.60
C VAL A 18 2.08 29.25 25.38
N ALA A 19 2.93 29.53 26.37
CA ALA A 19 4.37 29.34 26.29
C ALA A 19 4.74 27.85 26.21
N GLY A 20 4.03 26.97 26.92
CA GLY A 20 4.22 25.53 26.86
C GLY A 20 3.88 24.94 25.50
N SER A 21 2.81 25.43 24.84
CA SER A 21 2.41 24.97 23.52
C SER A 21 3.36 25.43 22.41
N LEU A 22 3.94 26.61 22.51
CA LEU A 22 4.95 27.12 21.56
C LEU A 22 6.31 26.41 21.70
N TRP A 23 6.64 25.90 22.89
CA TRP A 23 7.91 25.21 23.12
C TRP A 23 7.87 23.74 22.70
N ALA A 24 6.69 23.12 22.68
CA ALA A 24 6.46 21.75 22.25
C ALA A 24 6.31 21.61 20.71
N ALA A 25 5.90 22.70 20.02
CA ALA A 25 5.62 22.69 18.59
C ALA A 25 6.80 22.24 17.68
N PRO A 26 8.07 22.66 17.91
CA PRO A 26 9.17 22.25 17.02
C PRO A 26 9.58 20.78 17.17
N LYS A 27 9.19 20.09 18.24
CA LYS A 27 9.48 18.64 18.40
C LYS A 27 8.47 17.76 17.67
N PHE A 28 7.31 18.30 17.30
CA PHE A 28 6.26 17.57 16.58
C PHE A 28 6.46 17.59 15.06
N MET A 29 7.29 18.48 14.52
CA MET A 29 7.55 18.60 13.08
C MET A 29 8.85 17.92 12.62
N SER A 30 9.39 16.98 13.38
CA SER A 30 10.43 16.10 12.88
C SER A 30 9.85 15.18 11.80
N ALA A 31 10.54 15.04 10.68
CA ALA A 31 10.11 14.31 9.48
C ALA A 31 9.75 12.81 9.68
N ASN A 32 9.89 12.32 10.91
CA ASN A 32 9.52 10.96 11.35
C ASN A 32 8.33 10.97 12.33
N GLY A 33 7.53 12.03 12.38
CA GLY A 33 6.42 12.21 13.34
C GLY A 33 5.25 11.23 13.21
N TRP A 34 5.28 10.32 12.26
CA TRP A 34 4.27 9.26 12.11
C TRP A 34 4.57 7.99 12.94
N SER A 35 5.72 7.93 13.61
CA SER A 35 6.13 6.75 14.39
C SER A 35 5.67 6.76 15.87
N ILE A 36 4.84 7.72 16.27
CA ILE A 36 4.36 7.83 17.66
C ILE A 36 2.87 7.42 17.77
N ILE A 37 2.45 6.43 16.99
CA ILE A 37 1.23 5.71 17.36
C ILE A 37 1.72 4.53 18.20
N PRO A 38 1.51 4.53 19.53
CA PRO A 38 1.92 3.41 20.36
C PRO A 38 1.22 2.15 19.87
N GLU A 39 1.92 1.03 19.78
CA GLU A 39 1.38 -0.28 19.36
C GLU A 39 0.11 -0.66 20.11
N GLN A 40 -0.08 -0.14 21.32
CA GLN A 40 -1.28 -0.34 22.13
C GLN A 40 -2.55 0.31 21.55
N THR A 41 -2.45 1.32 20.65
CA THR A 41 -3.62 1.90 19.98
C THR A 41 -4.07 1.08 18.78
N MET A 42 -3.24 0.18 18.28
CA MET A 42 -3.57 -0.71 17.15
C MET A 42 -4.65 -1.75 17.51
N GLY A 43 -4.69 -2.20 18.75
CA GLY A 43 -5.76 -3.09 19.25
C GLY A 43 -7.15 -2.45 19.22
N SER A 44 -7.22 -1.12 19.32
CA SER A 44 -8.48 -0.38 19.29
C SER A 44 -9.06 -0.25 17.87
N LEU A 45 -8.24 -0.25 16.84
CA LEU A 45 -8.66 -0.14 15.43
C LEU A 45 -9.36 -1.41 14.97
N SER A 46 -8.93 -2.58 15.45
CA SER A 46 -9.60 -3.86 15.18
C SER A 46 -10.99 -3.92 15.82
N ALA A 47 -11.18 -3.26 16.97
CA ALA A 47 -12.48 -3.20 17.66
C ALA A 47 -13.51 -2.29 16.94
N VAL A 48 -13.06 -1.42 16.03
CA VAL A 48 -13.91 -0.50 15.26
C VAL A 48 -14.29 -1.08 13.89
N GLY A 49 -13.94 -2.35 13.59
CA GLY A 49 -14.27 -3.00 12.32
C GLY A 49 -13.38 -2.57 11.15
N LEU A 50 -12.19 -2.05 11.41
CA LEU A 50 -11.21 -1.64 10.40
C LEU A 50 -10.25 -2.78 10.02
N ASN A 51 -10.78 -4.01 9.93
CA ASN A 51 -10.02 -5.16 9.48
C ASN A 51 -10.36 -5.50 8.03
N VAL A 52 -9.40 -6.08 7.30
CA VAL A 52 -9.66 -6.58 5.95
C VAL A 52 -10.62 -7.75 6.01
N GLU A 53 -11.79 -7.57 5.44
CA GLU A 53 -12.82 -8.62 5.28
C GLU A 53 -12.98 -9.00 3.81
N GLU A 54 -12.68 -8.07 2.91
CA GLU A 54 -12.86 -8.26 1.48
C GLU A 54 -11.68 -7.75 0.67
N VAL A 55 -11.29 -8.54 -0.34
CA VAL A 55 -10.29 -8.15 -1.35
C VAL A 55 -10.91 -8.36 -2.72
N LEU A 56 -11.21 -7.25 -3.40
CA LEU A 56 -11.78 -7.23 -4.74
C LEU A 56 -10.66 -7.05 -5.77
N MET A 57 -10.66 -7.89 -6.80
CA MET A 57 -9.64 -7.89 -7.86
C MET A 57 -10.29 -7.73 -9.23
N HIS A 58 -9.79 -6.77 -10.01
CA HIS A 58 -10.23 -6.49 -11.37
C HIS A 58 -9.05 -6.53 -12.35
N GLY A 59 -9.32 -6.84 -13.62
CA GLY A 59 -8.33 -6.83 -14.70
C GLY A 59 -7.38 -8.04 -14.71
N ARG A 60 -7.64 -9.05 -13.88
CA ARG A 60 -6.85 -10.28 -13.81
C ARG A 60 -7.32 -11.30 -14.85
N HIS A 61 -6.40 -11.78 -15.68
CA HIS A 61 -6.64 -12.83 -16.68
C HIS A 61 -5.71 -14.04 -16.49
N HIS A 62 -4.42 -13.80 -16.34
CA HIS A 62 -3.37 -14.83 -16.23
C HIS A 62 -2.83 -15.00 -14.81
N THR A 63 -2.72 -13.89 -14.06
CA THR A 63 -2.17 -13.94 -12.70
C THR A 63 -3.10 -14.68 -11.75
N LYS A 64 -2.55 -15.60 -10.96
CA LYS A 64 -3.33 -16.35 -9.98
C LYS A 64 -3.69 -15.48 -8.78
N THR A 65 -4.89 -15.65 -8.27
CA THR A 65 -5.35 -14.94 -7.06
C THR A 65 -4.42 -15.18 -5.87
N ALA A 66 -3.91 -16.41 -5.72
CA ALA A 66 -2.99 -16.75 -4.63
C ALA A 66 -1.72 -15.93 -4.69
N ASP A 67 -1.10 -15.79 -5.87
CA ASP A 67 0.14 -15.04 -6.07
C ASP A 67 -0.06 -13.55 -5.71
N ILE A 68 -1.24 -12.99 -6.03
CA ILE A 68 -1.59 -11.59 -5.70
C ILE A 68 -1.76 -11.45 -4.18
N LEU A 69 -2.46 -12.36 -3.53
CA LEU A 69 -2.67 -12.32 -2.08
C LEU A 69 -1.36 -12.48 -1.31
N ASP A 70 -0.48 -13.36 -1.76
CA ASP A 70 0.85 -13.56 -1.18
C ASP A 70 1.70 -12.29 -1.35
N ALA A 71 1.69 -11.68 -2.54
CA ALA A 71 2.39 -10.42 -2.81
C ALA A 71 1.78 -9.24 -2.04
N LEU A 72 0.47 -9.23 -1.83
CA LEU A 72 -0.21 -8.24 -1.01
C LEU A 72 0.28 -8.29 0.44
N GLY A 73 0.62 -9.50 0.95
CA GLY A 73 1.01 -9.70 2.34
C GLY A 73 -0.11 -9.38 3.33
N ALA A 74 -1.33 -9.24 2.84
CA ALA A 74 -2.49 -8.98 3.66
C ALA A 74 -3.21 -10.29 3.97
N VAL A 75 -3.45 -10.48 5.23
CA VAL A 75 -4.26 -11.59 5.73
C VAL A 75 -5.62 -11.03 6.15
N TYR A 76 -6.69 -11.74 5.81
CA TYR A 76 -8.01 -11.42 6.33
C TYR A 76 -7.97 -11.27 7.85
N GLY A 77 -8.66 -10.26 8.38
CA GLY A 77 -8.61 -9.90 9.80
C GLY A 77 -7.46 -8.98 10.21
N THR A 78 -6.51 -8.67 9.30
CA THR A 78 -5.46 -7.68 9.57
C THR A 78 -6.05 -6.27 9.54
N PRO A 79 -5.63 -5.35 10.45
CA PRO A 79 -6.06 -3.96 10.38
C PRO A 79 -5.69 -3.34 9.03
N ILE A 80 -6.70 -2.81 8.32
CA ILE A 80 -6.54 -2.32 6.93
C ILE A 80 -5.50 -1.19 6.81
N LEU A 81 -5.31 -0.42 7.89
CA LEU A 81 -4.35 0.68 7.93
C LEU A 81 -2.90 0.21 8.07
N ASN A 82 -2.68 -1.03 8.55
CA ASN A 82 -1.34 -1.60 8.72
C ASN A 82 -0.76 -2.19 7.44
N ILE A 83 -1.57 -2.34 6.39
CA ILE A 83 -1.11 -2.91 5.13
C ILE A 83 -0.21 -1.91 4.43
N ASP A 84 1.01 -2.31 4.11
CA ASP A 84 1.93 -1.52 3.28
C ASP A 84 1.52 -1.60 1.81
N ILE A 85 0.71 -0.63 1.37
CA ILE A 85 0.22 -0.54 -0.01
C ILE A 85 1.37 -0.32 -1.01
N SER A 86 2.37 0.49 -0.64
CA SER A 86 3.48 0.79 -1.53
C SER A 86 4.35 -0.44 -1.80
N GLY A 87 4.72 -1.16 -0.75
CA GLY A 87 5.45 -2.40 -0.88
C GLY A 87 4.63 -3.50 -1.57
N ALA A 88 3.33 -3.60 -1.27
CA ALA A 88 2.44 -4.53 -1.94
C ALA A 88 2.34 -4.25 -3.45
N LYS A 89 2.20 -2.97 -3.84
CA LYS A 89 2.17 -2.57 -5.25
C LYS A 89 3.44 -2.98 -5.99
N THR A 90 4.61 -2.80 -5.37
CA THR A 90 5.89 -3.23 -5.95
C THR A 90 5.92 -4.74 -6.14
N ARG A 91 5.60 -5.52 -5.09
CA ARG A 91 5.61 -6.99 -5.15
C ARG A 91 4.61 -7.55 -6.17
N ILE A 92 3.43 -6.95 -6.28
CA ILE A 92 2.44 -7.33 -7.30
C ILE A 92 2.94 -6.94 -8.70
N GLY A 93 3.59 -5.79 -8.86
CA GLY A 93 4.21 -5.36 -10.12
C GLY A 93 5.37 -6.26 -10.59
N ASP A 94 6.01 -7.00 -9.67
CA ASP A 94 7.06 -7.97 -9.99
C ASP A 94 6.50 -9.32 -10.49
N LEU A 95 5.17 -9.51 -10.46
CA LEU A 95 4.55 -10.73 -10.98
C LEU A 95 4.64 -10.76 -12.52
N PRO A 96 4.92 -11.92 -13.13
CA PRO A 96 5.28 -12.04 -14.55
C PRO A 96 4.31 -11.41 -15.54
N TRP A 97 3.02 -11.55 -15.28
CA TRP A 97 1.99 -11.04 -16.18
C TRP A 97 1.56 -9.60 -15.89
N VAL A 98 1.98 -9.01 -14.78
CA VAL A 98 1.51 -7.71 -14.34
C VAL A 98 2.33 -6.59 -14.98
N ARG A 99 1.67 -5.77 -15.80
CA ARG A 99 2.22 -4.52 -16.35
C ARG A 99 2.15 -3.41 -15.33
N SER A 100 1.01 -3.27 -14.68
CA SER A 100 0.80 -2.31 -13.61
C SER A 100 -0.26 -2.78 -12.61
N ALA A 101 -0.17 -2.28 -11.39
CA ALA A 101 -1.14 -2.54 -10.34
C ALA A 101 -1.52 -1.26 -9.62
N GLU A 102 -2.81 -1.13 -9.31
CA GLU A 102 -3.32 -0.09 -8.43
C GLU A 102 -4.01 -0.75 -7.24
N ILE A 103 -3.73 -0.26 -6.03
CA ILE A 103 -4.30 -0.79 -4.79
C ILE A 103 -4.93 0.36 -4.02
N VAL A 104 -6.22 0.27 -3.75
CA VAL A 104 -6.99 1.29 -3.04
C VAL A 104 -7.63 0.67 -1.80
N ARG A 105 -7.46 1.32 -0.64
CA ARG A 105 -8.22 0.99 0.55
C ARG A 105 -9.59 1.61 0.46
N GLN A 106 -10.61 0.78 0.52
CA GLN A 106 -11.99 1.22 0.65
C GLN A 106 -12.47 0.92 2.07
N LEU A 107 -12.41 1.95 2.90
CA LEU A 107 -12.84 1.83 4.28
C LEU A 107 -14.33 1.48 4.37
N PRO A 108 -14.74 0.70 5.37
CA PRO A 108 -13.95 0.33 6.56
C PRO A 108 -13.07 -0.92 6.39
N ASN A 109 -13.34 -1.83 5.46
CA ASN A 109 -12.86 -3.21 5.53
C ASN A 109 -12.47 -3.84 4.18
N SER A 110 -12.44 -3.08 3.08
CA SER A 110 -12.22 -3.63 1.73
C SER A 110 -10.96 -3.09 1.08
N LEU A 111 -10.27 -3.96 0.31
CA LEU A 111 -9.17 -3.60 -0.57
C LEU A 111 -9.61 -3.82 -2.02
N HIS A 112 -9.38 -2.81 -2.85
CA HIS A 112 -9.61 -2.91 -4.29
C HIS A 112 -8.26 -2.95 -4.99
N ILE A 113 -8.04 -3.99 -5.78
CA ILE A 113 -6.84 -4.20 -6.58
C ILE A 113 -7.26 -4.18 -8.04
N THR A 114 -6.73 -3.25 -8.81
CA THR A 114 -6.90 -3.19 -10.26
C THR A 114 -5.58 -3.55 -10.92
N LEU A 115 -5.59 -4.57 -11.75
CA LEU A 115 -4.42 -5.04 -12.50
C LEU A 115 -4.58 -4.67 -13.97
N ASP A 116 -3.48 -4.26 -14.57
CA ASP A 116 -3.27 -4.21 -16.00
C ASP A 116 -2.24 -5.29 -16.32
N GLU A 117 -2.66 -6.31 -17.06
CA GLU A 117 -1.79 -7.44 -17.42
C GLU A 117 -1.26 -7.29 -18.84
N TYR A 118 -0.06 -7.83 -19.09
CA TYR A 118 0.48 -7.95 -20.43
C TYR A 118 -0.39 -8.88 -21.27
N GLU A 119 -0.64 -8.50 -22.51
CA GLU A 119 -1.28 -9.33 -23.53
C GLU A 119 -0.20 -9.90 -24.44
N ALA A 120 0.03 -11.21 -24.37
CA ALA A 120 1.00 -11.86 -25.23
C ALA A 120 0.58 -11.77 -26.70
N PHE A 121 1.48 -11.29 -27.55
CA PHE A 121 1.23 -11.07 -28.98
C PHE A 121 2.05 -12.02 -29.86
N ALA A 122 3.33 -12.26 -29.52
CA ALA A 122 4.23 -13.08 -30.31
C ALA A 122 5.29 -13.76 -29.46
N LEU A 123 5.97 -14.74 -30.04
CA LEU A 123 7.17 -15.35 -29.51
C LEU A 123 8.38 -14.72 -30.17
N TRP A 124 9.22 -14.09 -29.37
CA TRP A 124 10.52 -13.60 -29.82
C TRP A 124 11.58 -14.69 -29.62
N GLN A 125 12.21 -15.09 -30.73
CA GLN A 125 13.32 -16.04 -30.70
C GLN A 125 14.64 -15.30 -30.66
N HIS A 126 15.40 -15.52 -29.62
CA HIS A 126 16.76 -14.99 -29.47
C HIS A 126 17.66 -16.05 -28.82
N ASP A 127 18.81 -16.34 -29.41
CA ASP A 127 19.79 -17.33 -28.92
C ASP A 127 19.16 -18.68 -28.49
N GLU A 128 18.35 -19.25 -29.38
CA GLU A 128 17.63 -20.54 -29.13
C GLU A 128 16.61 -20.51 -27.98
N THR A 129 16.34 -19.31 -27.42
CA THR A 129 15.37 -19.12 -26.37
C THR A 129 14.13 -18.42 -26.93
N TYR A 130 12.95 -18.85 -26.48
CA TYR A 130 11.69 -18.22 -26.84
C TYR A 130 11.16 -17.42 -25.65
N THR A 131 10.84 -16.15 -25.89
CA THR A 131 10.28 -15.26 -24.89
C THR A 131 8.96 -14.70 -25.43
N LEU A 132 7.92 -14.67 -24.59
CA LEU A 132 6.68 -14.00 -24.93
C LEU A 132 6.92 -12.49 -24.96
N ILE A 133 6.38 -11.83 -25.99
CA ILE A 133 6.37 -10.37 -26.10
C ILE A 133 4.96 -9.85 -26.31
N ASP A 134 4.70 -8.64 -25.83
CA ASP A 134 3.49 -7.91 -26.11
C ASP A 134 3.58 -7.18 -27.47
N ARG A 135 2.54 -6.40 -27.84
CA ARG A 135 2.48 -5.65 -29.10
C ARG A 135 3.55 -4.54 -29.19
N ASP A 136 4.02 -4.06 -28.06
CA ASP A 136 5.04 -3.01 -27.95
C ASP A 136 6.45 -3.59 -27.98
N GLY A 137 6.60 -4.92 -28.03
CA GLY A 137 7.87 -5.64 -28.00
C GLY A 137 8.42 -5.81 -26.59
N THR A 138 7.60 -5.59 -25.56
CA THR A 138 8.02 -5.78 -24.17
C THR A 138 8.04 -7.27 -23.84
N ALA A 139 9.16 -7.76 -23.31
CA ALA A 139 9.30 -9.16 -22.91
C ALA A 139 8.48 -9.44 -21.63
N ILE A 140 7.66 -10.49 -21.68
CA ILE A 140 6.90 -10.99 -20.53
C ILE A 140 7.77 -12.03 -19.82
N ALA A 141 8.52 -11.58 -18.83
CA ALA A 141 9.51 -12.39 -18.15
C ALA A 141 8.89 -13.47 -17.27
N GLY A 142 9.58 -14.60 -17.09
CA GLY A 142 9.20 -15.67 -16.16
C GLY A 142 8.00 -16.51 -16.60
N VAL A 143 7.48 -16.32 -17.82
CA VAL A 143 6.40 -17.12 -18.36
C VAL A 143 6.95 -18.17 -19.31
N ALA A 144 6.60 -19.42 -19.09
CA ALA A 144 6.93 -20.50 -20.03
C ALA A 144 6.21 -20.24 -21.36
N ALA A 145 6.96 -20.09 -22.43
CA ALA A 145 6.42 -19.93 -23.75
C ALA A 145 5.69 -21.21 -24.19
N THR A 146 4.36 -21.18 -24.15
CA THR A 146 3.55 -22.27 -24.74
C THR A 146 3.45 -22.03 -26.23
N LEU A 147 4.21 -22.80 -26.99
CA LEU A 147 4.47 -22.60 -28.42
C LEU A 147 3.28 -22.82 -29.35
N ALA A 148 2.10 -23.17 -28.84
CA ALA A 148 1.09 -23.83 -29.67
C ALA A 148 0.39 -22.96 -30.73
N GLU A 149 0.30 -21.63 -30.62
CA GLU A 149 -0.53 -20.86 -31.54
C GLU A 149 -0.08 -19.41 -31.80
N MET A 150 1.14 -19.01 -31.40
CA MET A 150 1.59 -17.62 -31.56
C MET A 150 2.58 -17.47 -32.72
N PRO A 151 2.56 -16.31 -33.44
CA PRO A 151 3.58 -16.04 -34.44
C PRO A 151 4.95 -15.90 -33.81
N VAL A 152 5.97 -16.44 -34.47
CA VAL A 152 7.37 -16.33 -34.07
C VAL A 152 8.02 -15.17 -34.82
N VAL A 153 8.69 -14.30 -34.09
CA VAL A 153 9.51 -13.20 -34.63
C VAL A 153 10.96 -13.42 -34.25
N VAL A 154 11.89 -13.08 -35.15
CA VAL A 154 13.32 -13.22 -35.01
C VAL A 154 14.04 -11.88 -35.21
#